data_817f16da187963a2ee295f833f644ec4
#
_entry.id   817f16da187963a2ee295f833f644ec4
#
_cell.length_a   1.000
_cell.length_b   1.000
_cell.length_c   1.000
_cell.angle_alpha   90.00
_cell.angle_beta   90.00
_cell.angle_gamma   90.00
#
_symmetry.space_group_name_H-M   'P 1'
#
loop_
_entity.id
_entity.type
_entity.pdbx_description
1 polymer ?
#
loop_
_entity_poly.entity_id
_entity_poly.type
_entity_poly.pdbx_seq_one_letter_code
_entity_poly.pdbx_strand_id
1 'polypeptide(L)'
;MSETDHPQLQRKLGARHLNMIAIGGSIGTGLFLASGQTIATAGPGGALLAYVLIGIMIYFLMTSLGELATHNPTSGAFFTYGNKYVEEGFGFALGWNYWYNWAITVAFELVAVQFIMKFWFPDIPGFWRSEEHTSELQS
;
A
#
# COMPACT_ATOMS: atom_id res chain seq x y z
N MET A 1 12.96 22.70 -34.55
CA MET A 1 12.09 21.70 -33.92
C MET A 1 12.77 21.40 -32.57
N SER A 2 12.21 21.94 -31.51
CA SER A 2 12.77 21.86 -30.15
C SER A 2 12.63 20.46 -29.63
N GLU A 3 13.75 19.81 -29.29
CA GLU A 3 13.78 18.60 -28.46
C GLU A 3 12.99 18.88 -27.20
N THR A 4 11.90 18.17 -27.02
CA THR A 4 11.13 18.18 -25.77
C THR A 4 12.03 17.57 -24.71
N ASP A 5 12.51 18.42 -23.84
CA ASP A 5 13.28 18.07 -22.64
C ASP A 5 12.37 17.24 -21.71
N HIS A 6 12.34 15.94 -21.94
CA HIS A 6 11.67 15.00 -21.03
C HIS A 6 12.50 14.95 -19.74
N PRO A 7 11.92 15.27 -18.58
CA PRO A 7 12.64 15.19 -17.31
C PRO A 7 13.14 13.75 -17.10
N GLN A 8 14.42 13.55 -17.37
CA GLN A 8 15.06 12.24 -17.19
C GLN A 8 15.12 11.94 -15.70
N LEU A 9 14.65 10.74 -15.33
CA LEU A 9 14.76 10.24 -13.97
C LEU A 9 16.22 10.22 -13.53
N GLN A 10 16.53 11.00 -12.50
CA GLN A 10 17.88 11.06 -11.97
C GLN A 10 18.14 9.85 -11.06
N ARG A 11 19.16 9.05 -11.37
CA ARG A 11 19.60 7.91 -10.55
C ARG A 11 20.39 8.39 -9.33
N LYS A 12 19.72 8.97 -8.34
CA LYS A 12 20.33 9.46 -7.09
C LYS A 12 20.12 8.52 -5.90
N LEU A 13 19.25 7.52 -6.04
CA LEU A 13 18.94 6.57 -4.96
C LEU A 13 19.95 5.42 -4.98
N GLY A 14 20.71 5.25 -3.89
CA GLY A 14 21.52 4.06 -3.67
C GLY A 14 20.70 2.89 -3.13
N ALA A 15 21.23 1.67 -3.22
CA ALA A 15 20.58 0.45 -2.76
C ALA A 15 20.07 0.52 -1.31
N ARG A 16 20.81 1.19 -0.42
CA ARG A 16 20.41 1.39 0.97
C ARG A 16 19.11 2.21 1.09
N HIS A 17 18.98 3.28 0.30
CA HIS A 17 17.79 4.12 0.29
C HIS A 17 16.57 3.34 -0.24
N LEU A 18 16.77 2.56 -1.31
CA LEU A 18 15.72 1.71 -1.88
C LEU A 18 15.24 0.65 -0.87
N ASN A 19 16.16 -0.01 -0.19
CA ASN A 19 15.81 -1.01 0.82
C ASN A 19 15.05 -0.39 2.01
N MET A 20 15.46 0.79 2.48
CA MET A 20 14.77 1.50 3.56
C MET A 20 13.34 1.91 3.16
N ILE A 21 13.16 2.41 1.94
CA ILE A 21 11.84 2.77 1.41
C ILE A 21 10.98 1.51 1.24
N ALA A 22 11.54 0.43 0.71
CA ALA A 22 10.82 -0.82 0.51
C ALA A 22 10.36 -1.44 1.85
N ILE A 23 11.23 -1.50 2.85
CA ILE A 23 10.90 -2.02 4.18
C ILE A 23 9.86 -1.12 4.84
N GLY A 24 10.06 0.20 4.85
CA GLY A 24 9.13 1.16 5.45
C GLY A 24 7.75 1.14 4.80
N GLY A 25 7.68 1.00 3.47
CA GLY A 25 6.42 0.90 2.74
C GLY A 25 5.72 -0.45 2.87
N SER A 26 6.47 -1.53 3.18
CA SER A 26 5.90 -2.87 3.37
C SER A 26 5.36 -3.08 4.78
N ILE A 27 5.94 -2.42 5.78
CA ILE A 27 5.52 -2.48 7.18
C ILE A 27 4.47 -1.40 7.41
N GLY A 28 3.24 -1.65 6.97
CA GLY A 28 2.14 -0.73 7.21
C GLY A 28 1.29 -1.12 8.43
N THR A 29 0.19 -0.42 8.61
CA THR A 29 -0.85 -0.70 9.61
C THR A 29 -1.37 -2.14 9.51
N GLY A 30 -1.33 -2.75 8.32
CA GLY A 30 -1.72 -4.13 8.10
C GLY A 30 -0.96 -5.11 9.01
N LEU A 31 0.36 -4.96 9.14
CA LEU A 31 1.16 -5.84 10.00
C LEU A 31 0.88 -5.58 11.49
N PHE A 32 0.82 -4.33 11.91
CA PHE A 32 0.70 -4.00 13.34
C PHE A 32 -0.74 -4.05 13.86
N LEU A 33 -1.71 -3.65 13.06
CA LEU A 33 -3.10 -3.56 13.49
C LEU A 33 -3.92 -4.81 13.12
N ALA A 34 -3.80 -5.28 11.87
CA ALA A 34 -4.62 -6.37 11.36
C ALA A 34 -4.08 -7.77 11.70
N SER A 35 -2.79 -7.92 12.00
CA SER A 35 -2.21 -9.23 12.32
C SER A 35 -2.82 -9.85 13.58
N GLY A 36 -3.13 -9.04 14.60
CA GLY A 36 -3.81 -9.51 15.81
C GLY A 36 -5.15 -10.14 15.51
N GLN A 37 -5.97 -9.51 14.68
CA GLN A 37 -7.27 -10.03 14.26
C GLN A 37 -7.12 -11.31 13.43
N THR A 38 -6.15 -11.37 12.53
CA THR A 38 -5.85 -12.57 11.72
C THR A 38 -5.49 -13.76 12.61
N ILE A 39 -4.64 -13.55 13.61
CA ILE A 39 -4.25 -14.59 14.56
C ILE A 39 -5.43 -15.02 15.43
N ALA A 40 -6.26 -14.07 15.87
CA ALA A 40 -7.44 -14.36 16.69
C ALA A 40 -8.48 -15.19 15.92
N THR A 41 -8.64 -14.95 14.61
CA THR A 41 -9.65 -15.62 13.79
C THR A 41 -9.18 -16.98 13.27
N ALA A 42 -7.95 -17.05 12.74
CA ALA A 42 -7.42 -18.24 12.07
C ALA A 42 -6.48 -19.09 12.94
N GLY A 43 -6.19 -18.62 14.14
CA GLY A 43 -5.14 -19.18 14.98
C GLY A 43 -3.72 -18.90 14.48
N PRO A 44 -2.68 -19.14 15.28
CA PRO A 44 -1.30 -18.84 14.88
C PRO A 44 -0.82 -19.68 13.70
N GLY A 45 -1.24 -20.94 13.60
CA GLY A 45 -0.88 -21.81 12.47
C GLY A 45 -1.57 -21.38 11.17
N GLY A 46 -2.85 -21.03 11.22
CA GLY A 46 -3.61 -20.55 10.07
C GLY A 46 -3.08 -19.21 9.55
N ALA A 47 -2.77 -18.29 10.47
CA ALA A 47 -2.16 -17.00 10.13
C ALA A 47 -0.80 -17.18 9.45
N LEU A 48 0.08 -18.03 10.01
CA LEU A 48 1.38 -18.32 9.42
C LEU A 48 1.25 -18.89 8.00
N LEU A 49 0.38 -19.86 7.80
CA LEU A 49 0.14 -20.49 6.51
C LEU A 49 -0.36 -19.48 5.48
N ALA A 50 -1.31 -18.61 5.86
CA ALA A 50 -1.82 -17.56 5.00
C ALA A 50 -0.71 -16.58 4.59
N TYR A 51 0.11 -16.12 5.54
CA TYR A 51 1.24 -15.22 5.24
C TYR A 51 2.28 -15.87 4.32
N VAL A 52 2.58 -17.15 4.52
CA VAL A 52 3.54 -17.87 3.66
C VAL A 52 2.99 -17.99 2.23
N LEU A 53 1.74 -18.40 2.04
CA LEU A 53 1.13 -18.53 0.72
C LEU A 53 1.08 -17.19 -0.03
N ILE A 54 0.60 -16.14 0.64
CA ILE A 54 0.56 -14.79 0.06
C ILE A 54 1.98 -14.29 -0.22
N GLY A 55 2.93 -14.54 0.67
CA GLY A 55 4.34 -14.16 0.48
C GLY A 55 4.96 -14.79 -0.77
N ILE A 56 4.69 -16.07 -1.01
CA ILE A 56 5.14 -16.78 -2.23
C ILE A 56 4.51 -16.14 -3.48
N MET A 57 3.21 -15.86 -3.45
CA MET A 57 2.51 -15.23 -4.56
C MET A 57 3.10 -13.84 -4.87
N ILE A 58 3.32 -13.01 -3.84
CA ILE A 58 3.91 -11.67 -3.98
C ILE A 58 5.35 -11.78 -4.51
N TYR A 59 6.12 -12.76 -4.06
CA TYR A 59 7.49 -12.97 -4.54
C TYR A 59 7.53 -13.18 -6.05
N PHE A 60 6.69 -14.07 -6.60
CA PHE A 60 6.62 -14.28 -8.04
C PHE A 60 6.15 -13.05 -8.81
N LEU A 61 5.15 -12.33 -8.28
CA LEU A 61 4.66 -11.11 -8.89
C LEU A 61 5.75 -10.04 -8.93
N MET A 62 6.47 -9.83 -7.83
CA MET A 62 7.54 -8.83 -7.75
C MET A 62 8.75 -9.20 -8.60
N THR A 63 9.07 -10.49 -8.73
CA THR A 63 10.14 -10.96 -9.62
C THR A 63 9.80 -10.65 -11.08
N SER A 64 8.57 -10.97 -11.51
CA SER A 64 8.10 -10.66 -12.87
C SER A 64 8.09 -9.16 -13.17
N LEU A 65 7.65 -8.35 -12.20
CA LEU A 65 7.69 -6.89 -12.33
C LEU A 65 9.13 -6.36 -12.40
N GLY A 66 10.04 -6.94 -11.62
CA GLY A 66 11.46 -6.60 -11.64
C GLY A 66 12.13 -6.89 -12.98
N GLU A 67 11.80 -8.01 -13.61
CA GLU A 67 12.25 -8.34 -14.96
C GLU A 67 11.76 -7.33 -15.99
N LEU A 68 10.48 -6.98 -15.96
CA LEU A 68 9.90 -5.96 -16.83
C LEU A 68 10.56 -4.59 -16.62
N ALA A 69 10.77 -4.19 -15.39
CA ALA A 69 11.39 -2.91 -15.05
C ALA A 69 12.87 -2.84 -15.47
N THR A 70 13.57 -3.97 -15.46
CA THR A 70 14.95 -4.06 -15.92
C THR A 70 15.04 -3.97 -17.44
N HIS A 71 14.12 -4.65 -18.13
CA HIS A 71 14.08 -4.65 -19.59
C HIS A 71 13.58 -3.33 -20.19
N ASN A 72 12.64 -2.68 -19.54
CA ASN A 72 12.02 -1.44 -20.02
C ASN A 72 11.80 -0.45 -18.85
N PRO A 73 12.85 0.25 -18.41
CA PRO A 73 12.75 1.18 -17.29
C PRO A 73 11.92 2.41 -17.69
N THR A 74 10.72 2.53 -17.12
CA THR A 74 9.80 3.65 -17.36
C THR A 74 9.28 4.22 -16.05
N SER A 75 8.96 5.52 -16.05
CA SER A 75 8.18 6.11 -14.98
C SER A 75 6.70 5.70 -15.13
N GLY A 76 6.03 5.37 -14.01
CA GLY A 76 4.63 4.91 -14.04
C GLY A 76 4.48 3.46 -14.48
N ALA A 77 5.39 2.58 -14.05
CA ALA A 77 5.56 1.19 -14.47
C ALA A 77 4.25 0.42 -14.74
N PHE A 78 3.33 0.38 -13.78
CA PHE A 78 2.07 -0.39 -13.93
C PHE A 78 1.20 0.10 -15.08
N PHE A 79 0.97 1.41 -15.15
CA PHE A 79 0.18 2.03 -16.21
C PHE A 79 0.86 1.84 -17.56
N THR A 80 2.15 2.14 -17.66
CA THR A 80 2.91 2.05 -18.91
C THR A 80 2.99 0.61 -19.43
N TYR A 81 3.20 -0.35 -18.54
CA TYR A 81 3.24 -1.77 -18.92
C TYR A 81 1.86 -2.29 -19.32
N GLY A 82 0.79 -1.87 -18.62
CA GLY A 82 -0.58 -2.19 -19.01
C GLY A 82 -0.92 -1.70 -20.41
N ASN A 83 -0.61 -0.43 -20.70
CA ASN A 83 -0.83 0.15 -22.04
C ASN A 83 -0.02 -0.54 -23.13
N LYS A 84 1.26 -0.87 -22.84
CA LYS A 84 2.17 -1.39 -23.86
C LYS A 84 1.97 -2.87 -24.17
N TYR A 85 1.70 -3.68 -23.15
CA TYR A 85 1.69 -5.14 -23.28
C TYR A 85 0.31 -5.77 -23.27
N VAL A 86 -0.72 -5.02 -22.86
CA VAL A 86 -2.11 -5.50 -22.87
C VAL A 86 -2.94 -4.63 -23.79
N GLU A 87 -3.45 -3.50 -23.30
CA GLU A 87 -4.22 -2.53 -24.07
C GLU A 87 -4.35 -1.20 -23.31
N GLU A 88 -4.73 -0.13 -24.01
CA GLU A 88 -4.88 1.21 -23.41
C GLU A 88 -5.94 1.25 -22.30
N GLY A 89 -7.07 0.58 -22.49
CA GLY A 89 -8.14 0.51 -21.49
C GLY A 89 -7.70 -0.17 -20.21
N PHE A 90 -6.91 -1.23 -20.33
CA PHE A 90 -6.35 -1.93 -19.17
C PHE A 90 -5.33 -1.08 -18.42
N GLY A 91 -4.44 -0.40 -19.13
CA GLY A 91 -3.49 0.52 -18.52
C GLY A 91 -4.19 1.68 -17.80
N PHE A 92 -5.23 2.27 -18.40
CA PHE A 92 -6.04 3.29 -17.74
C PHE A 92 -6.67 2.78 -16.44
N ALA A 93 -7.27 1.59 -16.45
CA ALA A 93 -7.84 0.97 -15.28
C ALA A 93 -6.80 0.71 -14.18
N LEU A 94 -5.58 0.26 -14.54
CA LEU A 94 -4.47 0.10 -13.60
C LEU A 94 -4.05 1.42 -12.97
N GLY A 95 -3.98 2.50 -13.74
CA GLY A 95 -3.66 3.83 -13.25
C GLY A 95 -4.67 4.32 -12.21
N TRP A 96 -5.96 4.17 -12.49
CA TRP A 96 -7.04 4.51 -11.57
C TRP A 96 -7.03 3.64 -10.32
N ASN A 97 -6.83 2.33 -10.47
CA ASN A 97 -6.74 1.41 -9.34
C ASN A 97 -5.55 1.76 -8.43
N TYR A 98 -4.41 2.12 -9.00
CA TYR A 98 -3.23 2.55 -8.25
C TYR A 98 -3.50 3.84 -7.46
N TRP A 99 -4.10 4.85 -8.10
CA TRP A 99 -4.47 6.10 -7.44
C TRP A 99 -5.47 5.86 -6.29
N TYR A 100 -6.51 5.09 -6.56
CA TYR A 100 -7.54 4.76 -5.58
C TYR A 100 -6.98 4.00 -4.37
N ASN A 101 -6.09 3.03 -4.62
CA ASN A 101 -5.41 2.30 -3.57
C ASN A 101 -4.65 3.25 -2.63
N TRP A 102 -3.88 4.19 -3.16
CA TRP A 102 -3.16 5.15 -2.34
C TRP A 102 -4.07 6.13 -1.60
N ALA A 103 -5.13 6.60 -2.23
CA ALA A 103 -6.10 7.48 -1.59
C ALA A 103 -6.77 6.81 -0.38
N ILE A 104 -7.20 5.56 -0.53
CA ILE A 104 -7.78 4.77 0.56
C ILE A 104 -6.74 4.43 1.64
N THR A 105 -5.53 4.10 1.25
CA THR A 105 -4.45 3.80 2.20
C THR A 105 -4.21 4.98 3.13
N VAL A 106 -4.14 6.21 2.62
CA VAL A 106 -3.97 7.41 3.45
C VAL A 106 -5.12 7.55 4.45
N ALA A 107 -6.36 7.37 4.01
CA ALA A 107 -7.52 7.45 4.90
C ALA A 107 -7.47 6.36 5.99
N PHE A 108 -7.11 5.13 5.60
CA PHE A 108 -6.99 4.00 6.52
C PHE A 108 -5.88 4.21 7.55
N GLU A 109 -4.74 4.74 7.13
CA GLU A 109 -3.61 5.07 8.03
C GLU A 109 -4.01 6.13 9.07
N LEU A 110 -4.79 7.13 8.69
CA LEU A 110 -5.30 8.14 9.63
C LEU A 110 -6.22 7.52 10.69
N VAL A 111 -7.10 6.62 10.29
CA VAL A 111 -7.97 5.87 11.23
C VAL A 111 -7.13 4.99 12.15
N ALA A 112 -6.14 4.31 11.61
CA ALA A 112 -5.26 3.43 12.40
C ALA A 112 -4.47 4.20 13.46
N VAL A 113 -3.98 5.40 13.14
CA VAL A 113 -3.33 6.30 14.11
C VAL A 113 -4.27 6.64 15.27
N GLN A 114 -5.57 6.86 15.01
CA GLN A 114 -6.53 7.13 16.08
C GLN A 114 -6.65 5.95 17.07
N PHE A 115 -6.66 4.70 16.58
CA PHE A 115 -6.67 3.51 17.46
C PHE A 115 -5.42 3.42 18.31
N ILE A 116 -4.24 3.69 17.75
CA ILE A 116 -2.97 3.68 18.48
C ILE A 116 -2.95 4.79 19.53
N MET A 117 -3.39 6.00 19.16
CA MET A 117 -3.45 7.14 20.09
C MET A 117 -4.41 6.87 21.26
N LYS A 118 -5.55 6.22 21.01
CA LYS A 118 -6.51 5.84 22.04
C LYS A 118 -5.92 4.84 23.05
N PHE A 119 -5.03 3.98 22.61
CA PHE A 119 -4.33 3.04 23.50
C PHE A 119 -3.36 3.76 24.47
N TRP A 120 -2.61 4.75 23.97
CA TRP A 120 -1.63 5.49 24.76
C TRP A 120 -2.26 6.62 25.60
N PHE A 121 -3.34 7.22 25.11
CA PHE A 121 -4.00 8.37 25.70
C PHE A 121 -5.53 8.16 25.74
N PRO A 122 -6.05 7.39 26.70
CA PRO A 122 -7.49 7.08 26.76
C PRO A 122 -8.37 8.30 27.04
N ASP A 123 -7.82 9.35 27.67
CA ASP A 123 -8.55 10.55 28.11
C ASP A 123 -8.46 11.74 27.15
N ILE A 124 -8.07 11.56 25.90
CA ILE A 124 -8.07 12.65 24.93
C ILE A 124 -9.51 13.13 24.71
N PRO A 125 -9.82 14.44 24.91
CA PRO A 125 -11.16 14.97 24.75
C PRO A 125 -11.70 14.71 23.34
N GLY A 126 -12.98 14.42 23.26
CA GLY A 126 -13.73 13.91 22.09
C GLY A 126 -13.77 14.75 20.81
N PHE A 127 -12.83 15.69 20.62
CA PHE A 127 -12.65 16.39 19.36
C PHE A 127 -12.35 15.43 18.19
N TRP A 128 -11.73 14.27 18.49
CA TRP A 128 -11.45 13.19 17.53
C TRP A 128 -12.53 12.11 17.47
N ARG A 129 -13.64 12.30 18.20
CA ARG A 129 -14.71 11.33 18.40
C ARG A 129 -15.86 11.61 17.43
N SER A 130 -15.66 11.34 16.15
CA SER A 130 -16.75 11.48 15.16
C SER A 130 -17.76 10.31 15.14
N GLU A 131 -17.59 9.29 15.99
CA GLU A 131 -18.37 8.05 15.91
C GLU A 131 -19.40 7.82 17.02
N GLU A 132 -19.42 8.59 18.11
CA GLU A 132 -20.37 8.30 19.22
C GLU A 132 -21.74 8.96 19.09
N HIS A 133 -21.97 9.84 18.12
CA HIS A 133 -23.29 10.46 17.96
C HIS A 133 -24.35 9.58 17.27
N THR A 134 -23.96 8.41 16.73
CA THR A 134 -24.94 7.51 16.09
C THR A 134 -25.58 6.50 17.04
N SER A 135 -25.02 6.24 18.21
CA SER A 135 -25.60 5.31 19.17
C SER A 135 -26.63 5.95 20.11
N GLU A 136 -26.60 7.24 20.32
CA GLU A 136 -27.61 7.93 21.17
C GLU A 136 -28.94 8.22 20.44
N LEU A 137 -28.98 8.10 19.11
CA LEU A 137 -30.22 8.29 18.34
C LEU A 137 -31.04 7.00 18.17
N GLN A 138 -30.61 5.88 18.75
CA GLN A 138 -31.28 4.58 18.65
C GLN A 138 -31.84 4.06 20.00
N SER A 139 -31.86 4.90 21.05
CA SER A 139 -32.51 4.56 22.33
C SER A 139 -33.85 5.25 22.50
#